data_8f82d2c43668a46bc38ff1b4414a6501
#
_entry.id   8f82d2c43668a46bc38ff1b4414a6501
#
_cell.length_a   1.000
_cell.length_b   1.000
_cell.length_c   1.000
_cell.angle_alpha   90.00
_cell.angle_beta   90.00
_cell.angle_gamma   90.00
#
_symmetry.space_group_name_H-M   'P 1'
#
loop_
_entity.id
_entity.type
_entity.pdbx_description
1 polymer ?
#
loop_
_entity_poly.entity_id
_entity_poly.type
_entity_poly.pdbx_seq_one_letter_code
_entity_poly.pdbx_strand_id
1 'polypeptide(L)'
;MTQPPQTSRATIFTRAAVIWLVLICGEILHGIARGIFLVPHVGEFRSNQIGVFTGSIIILIIALAFVRWIGASHPRDLLAIGFLWLILTLAFEILFGRFVMGASWERLAADYNIARGGLLPIGMLVLMLSPLIAAKIRRVA
;
A
#
# COMPACT_ATOMS: atom_id res chain seq x y z
N MET A 1 36.67 -15.50 -4.55
CA MET A 1 35.40 -15.35 -3.81
C MET A 1 34.26 -15.21 -4.79
N THR A 2 33.35 -16.14 -4.74
CA THR A 2 32.13 -16.06 -5.53
C THR A 2 31.13 -15.17 -4.80
N GLN A 3 30.64 -14.13 -5.48
CA GLN A 3 29.53 -13.36 -4.94
C GLN A 3 28.27 -14.22 -4.90
N PRO A 4 27.42 -14.05 -3.88
CA PRO A 4 26.14 -14.73 -3.87
C PRO A 4 25.35 -14.39 -5.13
N PRO A 5 24.59 -15.36 -5.68
CA PRO A 5 23.80 -15.10 -6.89
C PRO A 5 22.82 -13.96 -6.62
N GLN A 6 22.81 -12.97 -7.53
CA GLN A 6 21.84 -11.88 -7.45
C GLN A 6 20.46 -12.40 -7.82
N THR A 7 19.46 -11.97 -7.06
CA THR A 7 18.07 -12.29 -7.34
C THR A 7 17.65 -11.67 -8.67
N SER A 8 17.09 -12.47 -9.57
CA SER A 8 16.64 -11.97 -10.87
C SER A 8 15.50 -10.97 -10.71
N ARG A 9 15.36 -10.04 -11.66
CA ARG A 9 14.25 -9.08 -11.67
C ARG A 9 12.90 -9.76 -11.71
N ALA A 10 12.76 -10.82 -12.48
CA ALA A 10 11.51 -11.58 -12.55
C ALA A 10 11.13 -12.13 -11.17
N THR A 11 12.09 -12.69 -10.43
CA THR A 11 11.87 -13.17 -9.07
C THR A 11 11.51 -12.03 -8.12
N ILE A 12 12.20 -10.90 -8.20
CA ILE A 12 11.92 -9.72 -7.37
C ILE A 12 10.50 -9.25 -7.57
N PHE A 13 10.06 -9.07 -8.81
CA PHE A 13 8.70 -8.58 -9.09
C PHE A 13 7.63 -9.61 -8.77
N THR A 14 7.90 -10.90 -8.95
CA THR A 14 6.99 -11.97 -8.53
C THR A 14 6.80 -11.95 -7.01
N ARG A 15 7.89 -11.85 -6.26
CA ARG A 15 7.83 -11.75 -4.80
C ARG A 15 7.13 -10.47 -4.35
N ALA A 16 7.39 -9.35 -5.02
CA ALA A 16 6.72 -8.09 -4.74
C ALA A 16 5.21 -8.20 -4.94
N ALA A 17 4.76 -8.87 -5.99
CA ALA A 17 3.34 -9.12 -6.25
C ALA A 17 2.72 -9.99 -5.15
N VAL A 18 3.43 -11.01 -4.68
CA VAL A 18 2.98 -11.86 -3.56
C VAL A 18 2.81 -11.03 -2.29
N ILE A 19 3.77 -10.16 -1.99
CA ILE A 19 3.66 -9.28 -0.81
C ILE A 19 2.53 -8.26 -1.00
N TRP A 20 2.26 -7.81 -2.22
CA TRP A 20 1.09 -6.96 -2.48
C TRP A 20 -0.22 -7.66 -2.07
N LEU A 21 -0.34 -8.97 -2.31
CA LEU A 21 -1.50 -9.72 -1.83
C LEU A 21 -1.61 -9.70 -0.31
N VAL A 22 -0.48 -9.78 0.40
CA VAL A 22 -0.47 -9.63 1.87
C VAL A 22 -0.91 -8.22 2.27
N LEU A 23 -0.42 -7.20 1.57
CA LEU A 23 -0.81 -5.80 1.80
C LEU A 23 -2.32 -5.62 1.65
N ILE A 24 -2.90 -6.14 0.57
CA ILE A 24 -4.32 -6.01 0.30
C ILE A 24 -5.16 -6.76 1.33
N CYS A 25 -4.75 -7.96 1.74
CA CYS A 25 -5.41 -8.68 2.82
C CYS A 25 -5.40 -7.86 4.11
N GLY A 26 -4.27 -7.28 4.47
CA GLY A 26 -4.15 -6.41 5.64
C GLY A 26 -5.06 -5.19 5.55
N GLU A 27 -5.11 -4.55 4.39
CA GLU A 27 -5.95 -3.37 4.18
C GLU A 27 -7.45 -3.72 4.18
N ILE A 28 -7.83 -4.88 3.65
CA ILE A 28 -9.23 -5.35 3.71
C ILE A 28 -9.64 -5.56 5.17
N LEU A 29 -8.83 -6.27 5.95
CA LEU A 29 -9.10 -6.48 7.38
C LEU A 29 -9.16 -5.15 8.13
N HIS A 30 -8.25 -4.25 7.85
CA HIS A 30 -8.24 -2.89 8.41
C HIS A 30 -9.52 -2.12 8.06
N GLY A 31 -9.95 -2.19 6.79
CA GLY A 31 -11.18 -1.55 6.33
C GLY A 31 -12.43 -2.13 7.01
N ILE A 32 -12.49 -3.44 7.18
CA ILE A 32 -13.60 -4.11 7.90
C ILE A 32 -13.63 -3.64 9.35
N ALA A 33 -12.48 -3.62 10.02
CA ALA A 33 -12.39 -3.16 11.41
C ALA A 33 -12.84 -1.70 11.56
N ARG A 34 -12.44 -0.83 10.63
CA ARG A 34 -12.89 0.57 10.62
C ARG A 34 -14.39 0.67 10.41
N GLY A 35 -14.96 -0.13 9.51
CA GLY A 35 -16.38 -0.15 9.24
C GLY A 35 -17.20 -0.55 10.46
N ILE A 36 -16.72 -1.49 11.24
CA ILE A 36 -17.42 -2.00 12.43
C ILE A 36 -17.24 -1.08 13.63
N PHE A 37 -15.99 -0.63 13.89
CA PHE A 37 -15.65 0.03 15.16
C PHE A 37 -15.50 1.54 15.05
N LEU A 38 -15.19 2.09 13.89
CA LEU A 38 -14.86 3.51 13.75
C LEU A 38 -15.96 4.29 13.03
N VAL A 39 -16.47 3.77 11.90
CA VAL A 39 -17.48 4.47 11.08
C VAL A 39 -18.73 4.83 11.90
N PRO A 40 -19.26 3.96 12.79
CA PRO A 40 -20.44 4.33 13.60
C PRO A 40 -20.22 5.55 14.51
N HIS A 41 -18.97 5.86 14.83
CA HIS A 41 -18.63 6.97 15.76
C HIS A 41 -18.24 8.26 15.03
N VAL A 42 -17.58 8.17 13.87
CA VAL A 42 -16.99 9.34 13.20
C VAL A 42 -17.47 9.55 11.77
N GLY A 43 -18.19 8.59 11.21
CA GLY A 43 -18.63 8.64 9.81
C GLY A 43 -17.58 8.08 8.85
N GLU A 44 -18.04 7.81 7.62
CA GLU A 44 -17.22 7.13 6.63
C GLU A 44 -16.03 7.96 6.16
N PHE A 45 -16.26 9.25 5.85
CA PHE A 45 -15.19 10.12 5.34
C PHE A 45 -14.07 10.30 6.37
N ARG A 46 -14.43 10.56 7.62
CA ARG A 46 -13.47 10.72 8.71
C ARG A 46 -12.74 9.44 9.03
N SER A 47 -13.45 8.29 8.98
CA SER A 47 -12.84 6.98 9.11
C SER A 47 -11.78 6.74 8.03
N ASN A 48 -12.04 7.14 6.79
CA ASN A 48 -11.09 7.02 5.70
C ASN A 48 -9.87 7.92 5.91
N GLN A 49 -10.05 9.13 6.43
CA GLN A 49 -8.94 10.02 6.79
C GLN A 49 -8.03 9.39 7.85
N ILE A 50 -8.63 8.89 8.92
CA ILE A 50 -7.89 8.18 9.98
C ILE A 50 -7.22 6.94 9.40
N GLY A 51 -7.90 6.24 8.51
CA GLY A 51 -7.41 5.03 7.84
C GLY A 51 -6.16 5.25 7.00
N VAL A 52 -5.96 6.45 6.46
CA VAL A 52 -4.72 6.76 5.74
C VAL A 52 -3.51 6.66 6.67
N PHE A 53 -3.63 7.17 7.89
CA PHE A 53 -2.54 7.09 8.87
C PHE A 53 -2.32 5.68 9.38
N THR A 54 -3.37 5.01 9.83
CA THR A 54 -3.27 3.64 10.36
C THR A 54 -2.90 2.64 9.25
N GLY A 55 -3.46 2.80 8.06
CA GLY A 55 -3.12 1.99 6.90
C GLY A 55 -1.68 2.18 6.46
N SER A 56 -1.17 3.41 6.51
CA SER A 56 0.25 3.69 6.20
C SER A 56 1.19 2.97 7.18
N ILE A 57 0.83 2.92 8.45
CA ILE A 57 1.60 2.17 9.45
C ILE A 57 1.61 0.68 9.10
N ILE A 58 0.46 0.11 8.75
CA ILE A 58 0.35 -1.30 8.34
C ILE A 58 1.23 -1.58 7.12
N ILE A 59 1.17 -0.71 6.11
CA ILE A 59 1.97 -0.83 4.89
C ILE A 59 3.47 -0.84 5.24
N LEU A 60 3.91 0.10 6.07
CA LEU A 60 5.32 0.19 6.45
C LEU A 60 5.78 -1.02 7.26
N ILE A 61 4.94 -1.53 8.16
CA ILE A 61 5.26 -2.73 8.93
C ILE A 61 5.45 -3.93 8.01
N ILE A 62 4.54 -4.12 7.06
CA ILE A 62 4.62 -5.24 6.11
C ILE A 62 5.84 -5.07 5.20
N ALA A 63 6.10 -3.88 4.70
CA ALA A 63 7.28 -3.61 3.88
C ALA A 63 8.57 -3.90 4.66
N LEU A 64 8.65 -3.44 5.91
CA LEU A 64 9.80 -3.73 6.78
C LEU A 64 10.01 -5.23 7.01
N ALA A 65 8.92 -5.95 7.20
CA ALA A 65 8.98 -7.39 7.45
C ALA A 65 9.49 -8.19 6.24
N PHE A 66 9.15 -7.76 5.02
CA PHE A 66 9.34 -8.57 3.82
C PHE A 66 10.35 -8.03 2.81
N VAL A 67 10.88 -6.81 3.01
CA VAL A 67 11.77 -6.19 2.01
C VAL A 67 13.02 -7.03 1.73
N ARG A 68 13.56 -7.69 2.75
CA ARG A 68 14.73 -8.56 2.57
C ARG A 68 14.38 -9.81 1.75
N TRP A 69 13.20 -10.37 2.00
CA TRP A 69 12.74 -11.53 1.26
C TRP A 69 12.51 -11.19 -0.22
N ILE A 70 12.01 -10.00 -0.52
CA ILE A 70 11.81 -9.55 -1.90
C ILE A 70 13.14 -9.54 -2.65
N GLY A 71 14.23 -9.16 -1.99
CA GLY A 71 15.57 -9.25 -2.54
C GLY A 71 16.02 -8.08 -3.39
N ALA A 72 15.24 -7.00 -3.46
CA ALA A 72 15.64 -5.78 -4.17
C ALA A 72 16.52 -4.92 -3.26
N SER A 73 17.64 -4.42 -3.79
CA SER A 73 18.55 -3.54 -3.07
C SER A 73 18.81 -2.22 -3.79
N HIS A 74 18.67 -2.19 -5.11
CA HIS A 74 18.86 -0.97 -5.88
C HIS A 74 17.66 -0.04 -5.72
N PRO A 75 17.87 1.28 -5.48
CA PRO A 75 16.77 2.24 -5.38
C PRO A 75 15.82 2.22 -6.57
N ARG A 76 16.36 1.99 -7.79
CA ARG A 76 15.55 1.87 -8.99
C ARG A 76 14.54 0.73 -8.90
N ASP A 77 14.97 -0.44 -8.46
CA ASP A 77 14.10 -1.61 -8.34
C ASP A 77 13.09 -1.42 -7.21
N LEU A 78 13.51 -0.81 -6.11
CA LEU A 78 12.62 -0.51 -4.97
C LEU A 78 11.53 0.49 -5.37
N LEU A 79 11.87 1.52 -6.12
CA LEU A 79 10.88 2.47 -6.64
C LEU A 79 9.94 1.82 -7.66
N ALA A 80 10.46 0.92 -8.49
CA ALA A 80 9.64 0.17 -9.44
C ALA A 80 8.64 -0.75 -8.72
N ILE A 81 9.04 -1.39 -7.62
CA ILE A 81 8.15 -2.19 -6.77
C ILE A 81 7.07 -1.30 -6.16
N GLY A 82 7.46 -0.15 -5.63
CA GLY A 82 6.51 0.82 -5.08
C GLY A 82 5.50 1.30 -6.11
N PHE A 83 5.95 1.55 -7.32
CA PHE A 83 5.07 1.93 -8.44
C PHE A 83 4.13 0.79 -8.83
N LEU A 84 4.60 -0.45 -8.87
CA LEU A 84 3.78 -1.63 -9.10
C LEU A 84 2.69 -1.74 -8.03
N TRP A 85 3.05 -1.61 -6.76
CA TRP A 85 2.09 -1.64 -5.66
C TRP A 85 1.07 -0.52 -5.76
N LEU A 86 1.50 0.67 -6.16
CA LEU A 86 0.61 1.82 -6.36
C LEU A 86 -0.43 1.54 -7.43
N ILE A 87 -0.01 1.05 -8.59
CA ILE A 87 -0.92 0.76 -9.71
C ILE A 87 -1.90 -0.35 -9.35
N LEU A 88 -1.41 -1.44 -8.74
CA LEU A 88 -2.25 -2.55 -8.31
C LEU A 88 -3.27 -2.10 -7.26
N THR A 89 -2.85 -1.27 -6.34
CA THR A 89 -3.73 -0.75 -5.28
C THR A 89 -4.76 0.22 -5.82
N LEU A 90 -4.37 1.12 -6.72
CA LEU A 90 -5.32 2.03 -7.37
C LEU A 90 -6.39 1.24 -8.13
N ALA A 91 -5.97 0.25 -8.90
CA ALA A 91 -6.91 -0.61 -9.63
C ALA A 91 -7.85 -1.33 -8.66
N PHE A 92 -7.31 -1.90 -7.57
CA PHE A 92 -8.10 -2.58 -6.55
C PHE A 92 -9.09 -1.64 -5.87
N GLU A 93 -8.63 -0.47 -5.43
CA GLU A 93 -9.48 0.51 -4.73
C GLU A 93 -10.64 0.98 -5.61
N ILE A 94 -10.38 1.27 -6.87
CA ILE A 94 -11.40 1.73 -7.80
C ILE A 94 -12.38 0.60 -8.13
N LEU A 95 -11.87 -0.57 -8.50
CA LEU A 95 -12.72 -1.71 -8.89
C LEU A 95 -13.53 -2.23 -7.71
N PHE A 96 -12.91 -2.41 -6.56
CA PHE A 96 -13.57 -2.89 -5.36
C PHE A 96 -14.58 -1.87 -4.85
N GLY A 97 -14.18 -0.61 -4.74
CA GLY A 97 -15.05 0.45 -4.25
C GLY A 97 -16.27 0.65 -5.13
N ARG A 98 -16.09 0.65 -6.45
CA ARG A 98 -17.19 0.90 -7.39
C ARG A 98 -18.09 -0.31 -7.59
N PHE A 99 -17.51 -1.50 -7.79
CA PHE A 99 -18.25 -2.66 -8.25
C PHE A 99 -18.63 -3.63 -7.12
N VAL A 100 -17.88 -3.67 -6.03
CA VAL A 100 -18.18 -4.54 -4.88
C VAL A 100 -18.93 -3.77 -3.80
N MET A 101 -18.42 -2.60 -3.41
CA MET A 101 -19.02 -1.78 -2.36
C MET A 101 -20.13 -0.87 -2.86
N GLY A 102 -20.26 -0.71 -4.18
CA GLY A 102 -21.31 0.11 -4.78
C GLY A 102 -21.14 1.61 -4.58
N ALA A 103 -19.93 2.09 -4.27
CA ALA A 103 -19.67 3.50 -4.09
C ALA A 103 -19.84 4.28 -5.40
N SER A 104 -20.37 5.49 -5.31
CA SER A 104 -20.48 6.38 -6.47
C SER A 104 -19.10 6.90 -6.89
N TRP A 105 -18.99 7.33 -8.15
CA TRP A 105 -17.75 7.96 -8.62
C TRP A 105 -17.40 9.22 -7.81
N GLU A 106 -18.41 10.01 -7.40
CA GLU A 106 -18.25 11.18 -6.56
C GLU A 106 -17.65 10.81 -5.20
N ARG A 107 -18.12 9.71 -4.62
CA ARG A 107 -17.63 9.24 -3.32
C ARG A 107 -16.17 8.79 -3.42
N LEU A 108 -15.82 8.04 -4.47
CA LEU A 108 -14.44 7.62 -4.71
C LEU A 108 -13.53 8.83 -4.95
N ALA A 109 -13.97 9.78 -5.76
CA ALA A 109 -13.20 10.98 -6.07
C ALA A 109 -12.96 11.84 -4.83
N ALA A 110 -13.89 11.85 -3.87
CA ALA A 110 -13.75 12.65 -2.64
C ALA A 110 -12.52 12.25 -1.83
N ASP A 111 -12.17 10.97 -1.79
CA ASP A 111 -10.99 10.49 -1.06
C ASP A 111 -9.68 10.96 -1.70
N TYR A 112 -9.69 11.30 -2.99
CA TYR A 112 -8.52 11.81 -3.72
C TYR A 112 -8.43 13.33 -3.76
N ASN A 113 -9.44 14.03 -3.26
CA ASN A 113 -9.48 15.50 -3.29
C ASN A 113 -8.80 16.09 -2.04
N ILE A 114 -7.50 16.34 -2.13
CA ILE A 114 -6.69 16.88 -1.03
C ILE A 114 -7.24 18.23 -0.57
N ALA A 115 -7.71 19.09 -1.48
CA ALA A 115 -8.22 20.40 -1.14
C ALA A 115 -9.43 20.33 -0.21
N ARG A 116 -10.20 19.25 -0.23
CA ARG A 116 -11.37 19.03 0.62
C ARG A 116 -11.14 17.98 1.72
N GLY A 117 -9.89 17.66 2.02
CA GLY A 117 -9.53 16.74 3.10
C GLY A 117 -9.44 15.29 2.71
N GLY A 118 -9.50 14.93 1.41
CA GLY A 118 -9.22 13.58 0.94
C GLY A 118 -7.75 13.25 1.06
N LEU A 119 -7.38 12.32 1.94
CA LEU A 119 -5.98 12.04 2.28
C LEU A 119 -5.42 10.82 1.54
N LEU A 120 -6.23 10.13 0.72
CA LEU A 120 -5.80 8.91 0.06
C LEU A 120 -4.55 9.08 -0.82
N PRO A 121 -4.36 10.20 -1.56
CA PRO A 121 -3.11 10.41 -2.30
C PRO A 121 -1.86 10.41 -1.41
N ILE A 122 -1.97 10.87 -0.17
CA ILE A 122 -0.86 10.82 0.80
C ILE A 122 -0.55 9.37 1.15
N GLY A 123 -1.57 8.56 1.40
CA GLY A 123 -1.41 7.12 1.64
C GLY A 123 -0.80 6.39 0.45
N MET A 124 -1.19 6.76 -0.76
CA MET A 124 -0.62 6.20 -1.99
C MET A 124 0.85 6.57 -2.14
N LEU A 125 1.23 7.78 -1.76
CA LEU A 125 2.64 8.20 -1.76
C LEU A 125 3.46 7.38 -0.76
N VAL A 126 2.93 7.17 0.44
CA VAL A 126 3.58 6.31 1.45
C VAL A 126 3.74 4.88 0.91
N LEU A 127 2.71 4.34 0.28
CA LEU A 127 2.75 3.01 -0.32
C LEU A 127 3.87 2.92 -1.38
N MET A 128 3.94 3.89 -2.28
CA MET A 128 4.93 3.93 -3.35
C MET A 128 6.36 4.00 -2.80
N LEU A 129 6.58 4.74 -1.72
CA LEU A 129 7.89 4.91 -1.12
C LEU A 129 8.23 3.81 -0.09
N SER A 130 7.25 3.02 0.32
CA SER A 130 7.43 2.06 1.41
C SER A 130 8.53 1.01 1.16
N PRO A 131 8.72 0.44 -0.05
CA PRO A 131 9.84 -0.47 -0.26
C PRO A 131 11.20 0.21 -0.07
N LEU A 132 11.34 1.43 -0.57
CA LEU A 132 12.59 2.19 -0.44
C LEU A 132 12.87 2.56 1.02
N ILE A 133 11.85 3.05 1.72
CA ILE A 133 11.96 3.39 3.15
C ILE A 133 12.33 2.15 3.96
N ALA A 134 11.65 1.04 3.74
CA ALA A 134 11.90 -0.22 4.43
C ALA A 134 13.33 -0.72 4.17
N ALA A 135 13.78 -0.66 2.92
CA ALA A 135 15.13 -1.10 2.55
C ALA A 135 16.20 -0.25 3.22
N LYS A 136 16.01 1.06 3.31
CA LYS A 136 16.94 1.94 3.99
C LYS A 136 16.96 1.71 5.49
N ILE A 137 15.82 1.54 6.12
CA ILE A 137 15.73 1.25 7.56
C ILE A 137 16.38 -0.11 7.88
N ARG A 138 16.13 -1.12 7.04
CA ARG A 138 16.71 -2.46 7.21
C ARG A 138 18.14 -2.57 6.69
N ARG A 139 18.71 -1.51 6.19
CA ARG A 139 20.08 -1.44 5.64
C ARG A 139 20.30 -2.43 4.49
N VAL A 140 19.29 -2.59 3.64
CA VAL A 140 19.35 -3.41 2.42
C VAL A 140 19.71 -2.55 1.21
N ALA A 141 19.42 -1.27 1.26
CA ALA A 141 19.73 -0.30 0.21
C ALA A 141 20.73 0.74 0.68
#